data_1ef0591848dcdd81f1dddb3f50012aa7
#
_entry.id   1ef0591848dcdd81f1dddb3f50012aa7
#
_cell.length_a   1.000
_cell.length_b   1.000
_cell.length_c   1.000
_cell.angle_alpha   90.00
_cell.angle_beta   90.00
_cell.angle_gamma   90.00
#
_symmetry.space_group_name_H-M   'P 1'
#
loop_
_entity.id
_entity.type
_entity.pdbx_description
1 polymer ?
#
loop_
_entity_poly.entity_id
_entity_poly.type
_entity_poly.pdbx_seq_one_letter_code
_entity_poly.pdbx_strand_id
1 'polypeptide(L)'
;MLPAAAAPGMLLSVRVEPLFPGLTLEQQLERVAAAGYQGYEFGDWRAQDARRIVALQRKLKLECVCLVGNKGVNPVGMGLCDPAERAGFLAEIAASAEAAERFETKKMVVLSGFRVPGMTREAMHASMVEGLKRAHDIVARRGVTMIVEVINTLAKIEPLNPKGDNHARYFLDRTPEAFQMVREVGSPYFQILYDLYHVQIMEGNLIETIRANVAAIGHIHVADVPGRHEPGTGEIHFGNVFRAIRESGYKGYVGMEYIPSKDAMETLREVKRLV
;
A
#
# COMPACT_ATOMS: atom_id res chain seq x y z
N MET A 1 19.70 32.33 -18.57
CA MET A 1 19.20 31.26 -17.69
C MET A 1 17.88 30.80 -18.25
N LEU A 2 17.80 29.58 -18.77
CA LEU A 2 16.53 28.96 -19.12
C LEU A 2 15.77 28.71 -17.83
N PRO A 3 14.45 28.95 -17.74
CA PRO A 3 13.66 28.59 -16.56
C PRO A 3 13.76 27.08 -16.38
N ALA A 4 14.09 26.66 -15.16
CA ALA A 4 14.04 25.26 -14.79
C ALA A 4 12.65 24.72 -15.12
N ALA A 5 12.57 23.64 -15.89
CA ALA A 5 11.29 22.98 -16.16
C ALA A 5 10.63 22.67 -14.81
N ALA A 6 9.36 23.06 -14.64
CA ALA A 6 8.60 22.74 -13.46
C ALA A 6 8.71 21.22 -13.22
N ALA A 7 9.10 20.82 -12.03
CA ALA A 7 9.18 19.41 -11.69
C ALA A 7 7.79 18.79 -11.95
N PRO A 8 7.71 17.59 -12.58
CA PRO A 8 6.42 16.94 -12.80
C PRO A 8 5.71 16.81 -11.45
N GLY A 9 4.41 17.14 -11.42
CA GLY A 9 3.59 17.04 -10.22
C GLY A 9 3.63 15.63 -9.65
N MET A 10 3.46 15.49 -8.34
CA MET A 10 3.38 14.19 -7.67
C MET A 10 2.22 13.37 -8.24
N LEU A 11 2.47 12.09 -8.54
CA LEU A 11 1.42 11.18 -8.97
C LEU A 11 0.58 10.76 -7.76
N LEU A 12 -0.73 10.90 -7.87
CA LEU A 12 -1.66 10.61 -6.79
C LEU A 12 -2.61 9.48 -7.16
N SER A 13 -2.84 8.56 -6.22
CA SER A 13 -3.82 7.49 -6.33
C SER A 13 -4.82 7.50 -5.16
N VAL A 14 -5.86 6.73 -5.32
CA VAL A 14 -6.92 6.58 -4.31
C VAL A 14 -7.17 5.11 -4.05
N ARG A 15 -7.05 4.68 -2.81
CA ARG A 15 -7.57 3.40 -2.33
C ARG A 15 -9.08 3.53 -2.22
N VAL A 16 -9.82 2.89 -3.13
CA VAL A 16 -11.21 3.30 -3.40
C VAL A 16 -12.21 2.85 -2.33
N GLU A 17 -12.00 1.70 -1.68
CA GLU A 17 -12.99 1.14 -0.76
C GLU A 17 -13.25 1.98 0.49
N PRO A 18 -12.23 2.52 1.20
CA PRO A 18 -12.49 3.34 2.38
C PRO A 18 -13.07 4.72 2.03
N LEU A 19 -12.75 5.26 0.85
CA LEU A 19 -13.23 6.58 0.45
C LEU A 19 -14.63 6.55 -0.13
N PHE A 20 -15.02 5.47 -0.80
CA PHE A 20 -16.31 5.37 -1.48
C PHE A 20 -17.05 4.07 -1.13
N PRO A 21 -17.36 3.83 0.16
CA PRO A 21 -18.04 2.61 0.59
C PRO A 21 -19.43 2.48 -0.06
N GLY A 22 -19.79 1.25 -0.43
CA GLY A 22 -21.10 0.94 -1.01
C GLY A 22 -21.27 1.26 -2.50
N LEU A 23 -20.28 1.89 -3.14
CA LEU A 23 -20.26 2.07 -4.59
C LEU A 23 -19.63 0.86 -5.30
N THR A 24 -20.06 0.59 -6.54
CA THR A 24 -19.36 -0.38 -7.40
C THR A 24 -17.98 0.14 -7.79
N LEU A 25 -17.05 -0.74 -8.18
CA LEU A 25 -15.70 -0.32 -8.58
C LEU A 25 -15.75 0.69 -9.75
N GLU A 26 -16.66 0.50 -10.72
CA GLU A 26 -16.82 1.44 -11.82
C GLU A 26 -17.22 2.84 -11.34
N GLN A 27 -18.18 2.93 -10.42
CA GLN A 27 -18.61 4.20 -9.84
C GLN A 27 -17.47 4.86 -9.03
N GLN A 28 -16.68 4.05 -8.32
CA GLN A 28 -15.50 4.52 -7.59
C GLN A 28 -14.46 5.11 -8.55
N LEU A 29 -14.16 4.43 -9.67
CA LEU A 29 -13.23 4.94 -10.68
C LEU A 29 -13.69 6.27 -11.29
N GLU A 30 -14.99 6.39 -11.58
CA GLU A 30 -15.55 7.67 -12.06
C GLU A 30 -15.35 8.81 -11.04
N ARG A 31 -15.49 8.54 -9.74
CA ARG A 31 -15.20 9.52 -8.67
C ARG A 31 -13.72 9.88 -8.62
N VAL A 32 -12.82 8.91 -8.70
CA VAL A 32 -11.37 9.14 -8.74
C VAL A 32 -10.99 10.05 -9.91
N ALA A 33 -11.48 9.76 -11.11
CA ALA A 33 -11.25 10.59 -12.29
C ALA A 33 -11.83 12.00 -12.13
N ALA A 34 -13.06 12.14 -11.61
CA ALA A 34 -13.70 13.41 -11.36
C ALA A 34 -12.98 14.26 -10.30
N ALA A 35 -12.28 13.64 -9.35
CA ALA A 35 -11.40 14.32 -8.40
C ALA A 35 -10.06 14.73 -9.04
N GLY A 36 -9.76 14.28 -10.26
CA GLY A 36 -8.54 14.60 -11.02
C GLY A 36 -7.30 13.88 -10.50
N TYR A 37 -7.46 12.70 -9.93
CA TYR A 37 -6.38 11.76 -9.59
C TYR A 37 -6.00 10.93 -10.81
N GLN A 38 -4.77 10.41 -10.82
CA GLN A 38 -4.22 9.66 -11.96
C GLN A 38 -4.28 8.15 -11.75
N GLY A 39 -4.36 7.69 -10.51
CA GLY A 39 -4.33 6.29 -10.15
C GLY A 39 -5.44 5.88 -9.19
N TYR A 40 -5.74 4.60 -9.20
CA TYR A 40 -6.62 3.96 -8.23
C TYR A 40 -6.01 2.65 -7.72
N GLU A 41 -6.49 2.22 -6.56
CA GLU A 41 -6.07 1.01 -5.87
C GLU A 41 -7.29 0.31 -5.32
N PHE A 42 -7.30 -1.02 -5.34
CA PHE A 42 -8.44 -1.80 -4.86
C PHE A 42 -8.04 -3.16 -4.30
N GLY A 43 -8.88 -3.76 -3.45
CA GLY A 43 -8.58 -5.01 -2.75
C GLY A 43 -9.10 -6.26 -3.41
N ASP A 44 -10.41 -6.34 -3.60
CA ASP A 44 -11.05 -7.57 -4.05
C ASP A 44 -11.15 -7.67 -5.58
N TRP A 45 -10.05 -8.09 -6.19
CA TRP A 45 -9.99 -8.29 -7.62
C TRP A 45 -10.77 -9.52 -8.10
N ARG A 46 -11.07 -10.48 -7.21
CA ARG A 46 -11.78 -11.72 -7.59
C ARG A 46 -13.24 -11.48 -7.95
N ALA A 47 -13.85 -10.47 -7.35
CA ALA A 47 -15.23 -10.10 -7.62
C ALA A 47 -15.41 -9.21 -8.87
N GLN A 48 -14.31 -8.83 -9.55
CA GLN A 48 -14.34 -7.84 -10.62
C GLN A 48 -14.20 -8.46 -12.02
N ASP A 49 -14.94 -7.92 -12.97
CA ASP A 49 -14.69 -8.17 -14.39
C ASP A 49 -13.52 -7.31 -14.89
N ALA A 50 -12.35 -7.94 -15.00
CA ALA A 50 -11.13 -7.24 -15.38
C ALA A 50 -11.25 -6.56 -16.76
N ARG A 51 -11.92 -7.16 -17.74
CA ARG A 51 -12.08 -6.57 -19.09
C ARG A 51 -12.87 -5.27 -19.03
N ARG A 52 -13.95 -5.29 -18.26
CA ARG A 52 -14.82 -4.13 -18.08
C ARG A 52 -14.09 -3.01 -17.34
N ILE A 53 -13.39 -3.34 -16.26
CA ILE A 53 -12.62 -2.36 -15.47
C ILE A 53 -11.49 -1.76 -16.30
N VAL A 54 -10.71 -2.55 -17.03
CA VAL A 54 -9.63 -2.06 -17.89
C VAL A 54 -10.15 -1.17 -19.03
N ALA A 55 -11.28 -1.51 -19.63
CA ALA A 55 -11.89 -0.63 -20.61
C ALA A 55 -12.28 0.73 -20.02
N LEU A 56 -12.81 0.73 -18.80
CA LEU A 56 -13.20 1.96 -18.10
C LEU A 56 -11.98 2.78 -17.66
N GLN A 57 -10.96 2.15 -17.07
CA GLN A 57 -9.73 2.86 -16.67
C GLN A 57 -9.05 3.58 -17.84
N ARG A 58 -8.99 2.94 -19.01
CA ARG A 58 -8.46 3.55 -20.24
C ARG A 58 -9.31 4.75 -20.69
N LYS A 59 -10.64 4.62 -20.67
CA LYS A 59 -11.57 5.72 -20.98
C LYS A 59 -11.39 6.89 -20.03
N LEU A 60 -11.20 6.63 -18.74
CA LEU A 60 -11.03 7.64 -17.69
C LEU A 60 -9.58 8.14 -17.56
N LYS A 61 -8.61 7.54 -18.29
CA LYS A 61 -7.18 7.80 -18.21
C LYS A 61 -6.61 7.59 -16.80
N LEU A 62 -7.09 6.54 -16.13
CA LEU A 62 -6.62 6.11 -14.83
C LEU A 62 -5.62 4.94 -14.97
N GLU A 63 -4.72 4.81 -14.01
CA GLU A 63 -3.82 3.67 -13.85
C GLU A 63 -4.23 2.85 -12.62
N CYS A 64 -4.32 1.54 -12.76
CA CYS A 64 -4.40 0.63 -11.62
C CYS A 64 -3.01 0.56 -10.97
N VAL A 65 -2.83 1.20 -9.82
CA VAL A 65 -1.53 1.33 -9.17
C VAL A 65 -1.12 0.03 -8.48
N CYS A 66 -2.02 -0.57 -7.72
CA CYS A 66 -1.83 -1.87 -7.10
C CYS A 66 -3.17 -2.54 -6.77
N LEU A 67 -3.11 -3.85 -6.54
CA LEU A 67 -4.18 -4.67 -5.96
C LEU A 67 -3.66 -5.41 -4.73
N VAL A 68 -4.55 -6.00 -3.92
CA VAL A 68 -4.13 -6.82 -2.77
C VAL A 68 -3.76 -8.23 -3.23
N GLY A 69 -2.53 -8.66 -2.89
CA GLY A 69 -1.92 -9.89 -3.36
C GLY A 69 -2.20 -11.12 -2.49
N ASN A 70 -2.41 -10.93 -1.18
CA ASN A 70 -2.72 -12.05 -0.29
C ASN A 70 -3.73 -11.66 0.79
N LYS A 71 -4.37 -12.67 1.39
CA LYS A 71 -5.46 -12.48 2.36
C LYS A 71 -4.97 -12.26 3.81
N GLY A 72 -3.77 -11.79 4.03
CA GLY A 72 -3.08 -11.78 5.32
C GLY A 72 -3.69 -11.00 6.48
N VAL A 73 -4.88 -10.40 6.33
CA VAL A 73 -5.51 -9.61 7.40
C VAL A 73 -6.88 -10.14 7.84
N ASN A 74 -7.46 -11.16 7.20
CA ASN A 74 -8.76 -11.69 7.64
C ASN A 74 -9.12 -13.06 7.04
N PRO A 75 -9.68 -13.93 7.82
CA PRO A 75 -9.64 -14.12 9.27
C PRO A 75 -8.58 -15.11 9.72
N VAL A 76 -7.82 -15.73 8.83
CA VAL A 76 -6.79 -16.70 9.17
C VAL A 76 -5.77 -16.69 8.05
N GLY A 77 -4.62 -16.25 8.37
CA GLY A 77 -3.40 -16.22 7.73
C GLY A 77 -3.25 -16.98 6.43
N MET A 78 -2.87 -16.52 5.45
CA MET A 78 -1.89 -16.88 4.48
C MET A 78 -0.76 -15.87 4.70
N GLY A 79 -0.39 -15.74 5.99
CA GLY A 79 0.65 -14.85 6.45
C GLY A 79 2.00 -15.43 6.14
N LEU A 80 2.82 -14.63 5.57
CA LEU A 80 4.15 -15.00 5.12
C LEU A 80 5.10 -15.33 6.29
N CYS A 81 4.82 -14.80 7.49
CA CYS A 81 5.62 -15.07 8.69
C CYS A 81 5.42 -16.49 9.25
N ASP A 82 4.33 -17.18 8.89
CA ASP A 82 4.08 -18.57 9.27
C ASP A 82 4.60 -19.52 8.17
N PRO A 83 5.62 -20.36 8.46
CA PRO A 83 6.13 -21.31 7.47
C PRO A 83 5.09 -22.37 7.06
N ALA A 84 4.09 -22.67 7.90
CA ALA A 84 3.01 -23.60 7.58
C ALA A 84 2.09 -23.05 6.49
N GLU A 85 1.95 -21.73 6.41
CA GLU A 85 1.12 -21.02 5.43
C GLU A 85 1.84 -20.76 4.09
N ARG A 86 3.12 -21.07 3.97
CA ARG A 86 3.95 -20.72 2.81
C ARG A 86 3.41 -21.24 1.49
N ALA A 87 2.94 -22.48 1.45
CA ALA A 87 2.39 -23.06 0.22
C ALA A 87 1.14 -22.31 -0.24
N GLY A 88 0.24 -21.98 0.69
CA GLY A 88 -0.94 -21.15 0.44
C GLY A 88 -0.57 -19.75 -0.02
N PHE A 89 0.40 -19.11 0.65
CA PHE A 89 0.92 -17.82 0.24
C PHE A 89 1.44 -17.81 -1.21
N LEU A 90 2.26 -18.78 -1.59
CA LEU A 90 2.79 -18.85 -2.97
C LEU A 90 1.69 -19.05 -4.01
N ALA A 91 0.67 -19.86 -3.69
CA ALA A 91 -0.49 -20.03 -4.56
C ALA A 91 -1.30 -18.73 -4.72
N GLU A 92 -1.51 -17.99 -3.62
CA GLU A 92 -2.17 -16.66 -3.65
C GLU A 92 -1.36 -15.65 -4.47
N ILE A 93 -0.05 -15.60 -4.31
CA ILE A 93 0.81 -14.71 -5.10
C ILE A 93 0.76 -15.06 -6.59
N ALA A 94 0.73 -16.34 -6.95
CA ALA A 94 0.62 -16.76 -8.34
C ALA A 94 -0.72 -16.29 -8.95
N ALA A 95 -1.84 -16.53 -8.26
CA ALA A 95 -3.16 -16.08 -8.72
C ALA A 95 -3.26 -14.54 -8.80
N SER A 96 -2.66 -13.83 -7.83
CA SER A 96 -2.66 -12.37 -7.81
C SER A 96 -1.75 -11.75 -8.87
N ALA A 97 -0.64 -12.41 -9.22
CA ALA A 97 0.21 -11.98 -10.32
C ALA A 97 -0.51 -12.13 -11.69
N GLU A 98 -1.32 -13.17 -11.87
CA GLU A 98 -2.20 -13.30 -13.04
C GLU A 98 -3.30 -12.23 -13.06
N ALA A 99 -3.86 -11.92 -11.90
CA ALA A 99 -4.82 -10.82 -11.78
C ALA A 99 -4.16 -9.47 -12.11
N ALA A 100 -2.95 -9.22 -11.64
CA ALA A 100 -2.21 -8.00 -11.93
C ALA A 100 -2.02 -7.79 -13.44
N GLU A 101 -1.70 -8.85 -14.21
CA GLU A 101 -1.68 -8.76 -15.68
C GLU A 101 -3.05 -8.38 -16.25
N ARG A 102 -4.12 -9.02 -15.77
CA ARG A 102 -5.48 -8.76 -16.27
C ARG A 102 -5.97 -7.35 -15.98
N PHE A 103 -5.57 -6.75 -14.86
CA PHE A 103 -5.89 -5.37 -14.46
C PHE A 103 -4.84 -4.35 -14.90
N GLU A 104 -3.83 -4.78 -15.65
CA GLU A 104 -2.74 -3.93 -16.16
C GLU A 104 -1.97 -3.20 -15.05
N THR A 105 -1.85 -3.80 -13.86
CA THR A 105 -1.02 -3.27 -12.78
C THR A 105 0.32 -3.98 -12.67
N LYS A 106 1.32 -3.28 -12.12
CA LYS A 106 2.67 -3.81 -11.90
C LYS A 106 3.02 -3.98 -10.42
N LYS A 107 2.05 -3.79 -9.54
CA LYS A 107 2.28 -3.92 -8.09
C LYS A 107 1.15 -4.69 -7.41
N MET A 108 1.52 -5.41 -6.36
CA MET A 108 0.55 -6.01 -5.44
C MET A 108 0.98 -5.77 -4.00
N VAL A 109 0.02 -5.41 -3.15
CA VAL A 109 0.22 -5.28 -1.70
C VAL A 109 0.32 -6.68 -1.09
N VAL A 110 1.34 -6.90 -0.26
CA VAL A 110 1.55 -8.16 0.44
C VAL A 110 1.57 -7.92 1.93
N LEU A 111 0.90 -8.77 2.67
CA LEU A 111 0.73 -8.67 4.11
C LEU A 111 1.52 -9.78 4.81
N SER A 112 2.18 -9.43 5.93
CA SER A 112 3.03 -10.37 6.67
C SER A 112 2.25 -11.49 7.36
N GLY A 113 0.99 -11.23 7.67
CA GLY A 113 0.20 -12.08 8.56
C GLY A 113 0.46 -11.79 10.05
N PHE A 114 -0.07 -12.65 10.91
CA PHE A 114 -0.03 -12.48 12.36
C PHE A 114 1.14 -13.22 12.99
N ARG A 115 1.60 -12.72 14.12
CA ARG A 115 2.59 -13.41 14.97
C ARG A 115 2.10 -14.82 15.33
N VAL A 116 2.97 -15.81 15.12
CA VAL A 116 2.68 -17.21 15.39
C VAL A 116 3.02 -17.52 16.86
N PRO A 117 2.06 -17.99 17.66
CA PRO A 117 2.35 -18.35 19.04
C PRO A 117 3.49 -19.38 19.15
N GLY A 118 4.45 -19.12 20.02
CA GLY A 118 5.59 -20.00 20.24
C GLY A 118 6.75 -19.85 19.23
N MET A 119 6.62 -19.07 18.17
CA MET A 119 7.73 -18.71 17.30
C MET A 119 8.43 -17.44 17.76
N THR A 120 9.76 -17.39 17.61
CA THR A 120 10.53 -16.17 17.87
C THR A 120 10.37 -15.18 16.71
N ARG A 121 10.65 -13.89 16.95
CA ARG A 121 10.62 -12.87 15.90
C ARG A 121 11.58 -13.19 14.76
N GLU A 122 12.76 -13.66 15.11
CA GLU A 122 13.81 -14.07 14.15
C GLU A 122 13.36 -15.24 13.26
N ALA A 123 12.65 -16.21 13.82
CA ALA A 123 12.13 -17.35 13.05
C ALA A 123 11.02 -16.90 12.10
N MET A 124 10.14 -16.00 12.52
CA MET A 124 9.11 -15.40 11.67
C MET A 124 9.72 -14.53 10.57
N HIS A 125 10.74 -13.72 10.90
CA HIS A 125 11.50 -12.94 9.94
C HIS A 125 12.14 -13.84 8.86
N ALA A 126 12.84 -14.88 9.27
CA ALA A 126 13.46 -15.83 8.35
C ALA A 126 12.42 -16.54 7.46
N SER A 127 11.23 -16.86 8.01
CA SER A 127 10.11 -17.40 7.22
C SER A 127 9.64 -16.43 6.14
N MET A 128 9.50 -15.13 6.47
CA MET A 128 9.13 -14.11 5.50
C MET A 128 10.17 -13.98 4.38
N VAL A 129 11.45 -13.86 4.74
CA VAL A 129 12.53 -13.72 3.75
C VAL A 129 12.56 -14.92 2.81
N GLU A 130 12.44 -16.13 3.34
CA GLU A 130 12.39 -17.37 2.54
C GLU A 130 11.18 -17.41 1.61
N GLY A 131 9.99 -17.05 2.11
CA GLY A 131 8.77 -17.01 1.30
C GLY A 131 8.85 -15.98 0.17
N LEU A 132 9.38 -14.78 0.44
CA LEU A 132 9.57 -13.72 -0.56
C LEU A 132 10.60 -14.14 -1.63
N LYS A 133 11.68 -14.80 -1.24
CA LYS A 133 12.66 -15.36 -2.19
C LYS A 133 12.02 -16.41 -3.10
N ARG A 134 11.19 -17.30 -2.57
CA ARG A 134 10.47 -18.30 -3.37
C ARG A 134 9.42 -17.68 -4.29
N ALA A 135 8.80 -16.57 -3.90
CA ALA A 135 7.85 -15.86 -4.72
C ALA A 135 8.50 -15.08 -5.89
N HIS A 136 9.83 -14.87 -5.84
CA HIS A 136 10.54 -14.06 -6.83
C HIS A 136 10.25 -14.50 -8.27
N ASP A 137 10.43 -15.78 -8.60
CA ASP A 137 10.25 -16.27 -9.97
C ASP A 137 8.79 -16.15 -10.45
N ILE A 138 7.84 -16.25 -9.52
CA ILE A 138 6.41 -16.13 -9.82
C ILE A 138 6.12 -14.71 -10.32
N VAL A 139 6.57 -13.71 -9.58
CA VAL A 139 6.28 -12.30 -9.89
C VAL A 139 7.18 -11.75 -10.99
N ALA A 140 8.45 -12.18 -11.06
CA ALA A 140 9.41 -11.74 -12.06
C ALA A 140 8.97 -12.08 -13.49
N ARG A 141 8.42 -13.28 -13.72
CA ARG A 141 7.88 -13.71 -15.02
C ARG A 141 6.82 -12.77 -15.58
N ARG A 142 6.11 -12.04 -14.71
CA ARG A 142 5.03 -11.10 -15.06
C ARG A 142 5.43 -9.64 -14.89
N GLY A 143 6.64 -9.38 -14.38
CA GLY A 143 7.13 -8.03 -14.09
C GLY A 143 6.27 -7.32 -13.04
N VAL A 144 5.81 -8.06 -12.02
CA VAL A 144 4.98 -7.53 -10.93
C VAL A 144 5.82 -7.41 -9.67
N THR A 145 5.76 -6.29 -8.98
CA THR A 145 6.46 -6.03 -7.73
C THR A 145 5.56 -6.28 -6.53
N MET A 146 6.03 -7.09 -5.59
CA MET A 146 5.43 -7.22 -4.27
C MET A 146 5.80 -6.00 -3.42
N ILE A 147 4.82 -5.32 -2.85
CA ILE A 147 5.02 -4.23 -1.90
C ILE A 147 4.48 -4.65 -0.54
N VAL A 148 5.37 -4.97 0.40
CA VAL A 148 4.98 -5.43 1.73
C VAL A 148 4.64 -4.25 2.62
N GLU A 149 3.46 -4.29 3.23
CA GLU A 149 2.98 -3.22 4.09
C GLU A 149 3.44 -3.40 5.53
N VAL A 150 3.93 -2.30 6.12
CA VAL A 150 4.21 -2.19 7.56
C VAL A 150 2.97 -1.64 8.24
N ILE A 151 2.39 -2.40 9.19
CA ILE A 151 1.12 -2.06 9.84
C ILE A 151 1.31 -1.84 11.33
N ASN A 152 0.71 -0.79 11.88
CA ASN A 152 0.80 -0.49 13.31
C ASN A 152 0.13 -1.56 14.18
N THR A 153 0.72 -1.79 15.36
CA THR A 153 0.19 -2.72 16.38
C THR A 153 -0.22 -2.02 17.68
N LEU A 154 -0.14 -0.69 17.73
CA LEU A 154 -0.41 0.13 18.91
C LEU A 154 -1.81 0.77 18.90
N ALA A 155 -2.43 0.94 17.73
CA ALA A 155 -3.78 1.47 17.66
C ALA A 155 -4.77 0.48 18.32
N LYS A 156 -5.48 0.94 19.35
CA LYS A 156 -6.49 0.12 20.06
C LYS A 156 -7.72 -0.14 19.19
N ILE A 157 -8.03 0.80 18.31
CA ILE A 157 -9.12 0.71 17.34
C ILE A 157 -8.52 1.10 15.99
N GLU A 158 -8.63 0.21 15.02
CA GLU A 158 -8.27 0.49 13.64
C GLU A 158 -9.55 0.86 12.88
N PRO A 159 -9.68 2.11 12.42
CA PRO A 159 -10.92 2.58 11.79
C PRO A 159 -11.34 1.79 10.55
N LEU A 160 -10.39 1.27 9.77
CA LEU A 160 -10.69 0.42 8.61
C LEU A 160 -11.01 -1.03 8.98
N ASN A 161 -10.75 -1.44 10.22
CA ASN A 161 -11.07 -2.77 10.72
C ASN A 161 -11.66 -2.73 12.16
N PRO A 162 -12.82 -2.09 12.34
CA PRO A 162 -13.36 -1.80 13.69
C PRO A 162 -13.83 -3.04 14.46
N LYS A 163 -13.93 -4.20 13.82
CA LYS A 163 -14.41 -5.45 14.44
C LYS A 163 -13.30 -6.36 14.94
N GLY A 164 -12.02 -5.98 14.77
CA GLY A 164 -10.92 -6.87 15.07
C GLY A 164 -9.80 -6.24 15.88
N ASP A 165 -9.19 -7.04 16.74
CA ASP A 165 -7.90 -6.80 17.39
C ASP A 165 -6.71 -7.21 16.49
N ASN A 166 -6.98 -7.39 15.21
CA ASN A 166 -6.09 -8.05 14.27
C ASN A 166 -4.75 -7.33 14.13
N HIS A 167 -4.76 -5.99 14.14
CA HIS A 167 -3.53 -5.22 14.05
C HIS A 167 -2.59 -5.47 15.23
N ALA A 168 -3.08 -5.63 16.45
CA ALA A 168 -2.25 -5.88 17.63
C ALA A 168 -1.36 -7.13 17.52
N ARG A 169 -1.73 -8.09 16.67
CA ARG A 169 -0.97 -9.31 16.42
C ARG A 169 -0.21 -9.33 15.11
N TYR A 170 -0.28 -8.26 14.31
CA TYR A 170 0.42 -8.19 13.04
C TYR A 170 1.94 -8.34 13.24
N PHE A 171 2.60 -9.01 12.31
CA PHE A 171 4.01 -9.32 12.52
C PHE A 171 4.91 -8.17 12.12
N LEU A 172 4.82 -7.69 10.87
CA LEU A 172 5.72 -6.66 10.35
C LEU A 172 5.22 -5.27 10.73
N ASP A 173 5.64 -4.81 11.88
CA ASP A 173 5.18 -3.57 12.50
C ASP A 173 6.27 -2.48 12.62
N ARG A 174 7.47 -2.69 12.03
CA ARG A 174 8.61 -1.76 12.11
C ARG A 174 9.32 -1.63 10.77
N THR A 175 9.60 -0.40 10.39
CA THR A 175 10.27 -0.09 9.12
C THR A 175 11.73 -0.54 9.04
N PRO A 176 12.55 -0.49 10.11
CA PRO A 176 13.91 -1.01 10.06
C PRO A 176 13.98 -2.48 9.68
N GLU A 177 13.07 -3.31 10.21
CA GLU A 177 12.97 -4.73 9.87
C GLU A 177 12.50 -4.92 8.43
N ALA A 178 11.53 -4.14 7.97
CA ALA A 178 11.05 -4.17 6.59
C ALA A 178 12.18 -3.85 5.59
N PHE A 179 12.96 -2.81 5.85
CA PHE A 179 14.11 -2.45 5.00
C PHE A 179 15.24 -3.48 5.09
N GLN A 180 15.42 -4.14 6.23
CA GLN A 180 16.35 -5.28 6.36
C GLN A 180 15.91 -6.42 5.42
N MET A 181 14.62 -6.78 5.41
CA MET A 181 14.07 -7.81 4.51
C MET A 181 14.31 -7.48 3.04
N VAL A 182 14.15 -6.20 2.63
CA VAL A 182 14.45 -5.80 1.24
C VAL A 182 15.89 -6.14 0.87
N ARG A 183 16.85 -5.84 1.76
CA ARG A 183 18.27 -6.17 1.52
C ARG A 183 18.53 -7.67 1.49
N GLU A 184 17.90 -8.44 2.39
CA GLU A 184 18.10 -9.90 2.50
C GLU A 184 17.44 -10.67 1.36
N VAL A 185 16.27 -10.23 0.90
CA VAL A 185 15.60 -10.81 -0.28
C VAL A 185 16.37 -10.49 -1.55
N GLY A 186 16.88 -9.26 -1.70
CA GLY A 186 17.73 -8.85 -2.80
C GLY A 186 17.05 -8.91 -4.18
N SER A 187 15.72 -8.83 -4.23
CA SER A 187 14.94 -8.91 -5.46
C SER A 187 14.48 -7.53 -5.92
N PRO A 188 14.61 -7.18 -7.21
CA PRO A 188 14.05 -5.95 -7.75
C PRO A 188 12.50 -5.94 -7.78
N TYR A 189 11.88 -7.11 -7.57
CA TYR A 189 10.42 -7.28 -7.49
C TYR A 189 9.91 -7.34 -6.05
N PHE A 190 10.67 -6.81 -5.10
CA PHE A 190 10.28 -6.69 -3.71
C PHE A 190 10.66 -5.31 -3.15
N GLN A 191 9.67 -4.58 -2.70
CA GLN A 191 9.80 -3.26 -2.07
C GLN A 191 8.83 -3.14 -0.90
N ILE A 192 8.83 -1.99 -0.23
CA ILE A 192 7.96 -1.68 0.91
C ILE A 192 6.80 -0.78 0.46
N LEU A 193 5.61 -1.05 0.94
CA LEU A 193 4.55 -0.06 1.05
C LEU A 193 4.76 0.69 2.37
N TYR A 194 5.08 1.97 2.25
CA TYR A 194 5.34 2.86 3.38
C TYR A 194 4.07 3.66 3.69
N ASP A 195 3.27 3.18 4.65
CA ASP A 195 2.07 3.88 5.08
C ASP A 195 2.41 4.87 6.19
N LEU A 196 2.25 6.16 5.90
CA LEU A 196 2.56 7.25 6.83
C LEU A 196 1.75 7.18 8.12
N TYR A 197 0.49 6.74 8.04
CA TYR A 197 -0.38 6.56 9.21
C TYR A 197 0.19 5.51 10.17
N HIS A 198 0.53 4.33 9.64
CA HIS A 198 1.06 3.25 10.46
C HIS A 198 2.43 3.59 11.03
N VAL A 199 3.31 4.16 10.21
CA VAL A 199 4.67 4.51 10.65
C VAL A 199 4.65 5.66 11.66
N GLN A 200 3.77 6.67 11.50
CA GLN A 200 3.65 7.74 12.50
C GLN A 200 3.31 7.19 13.88
N ILE A 201 2.34 6.27 13.97
CA ILE A 201 1.93 5.66 15.24
C ILE A 201 3.06 4.85 15.89
N MET A 202 3.85 4.14 15.07
CA MET A 202 4.87 3.20 15.58
C MET A 202 6.22 3.85 15.86
N GLU A 203 6.63 4.83 15.04
CA GLU A 203 8.03 5.26 14.98
C GLU A 203 8.17 6.79 14.84
N GLY A 204 7.25 7.45 14.14
CA GLY A 204 7.47 8.84 13.73
C GLY A 204 8.62 8.97 12.73
N ASN A 205 9.35 10.09 12.79
CA ASN A 205 10.54 10.36 11.97
C ASN A 205 10.36 10.12 10.45
N LEU A 206 9.17 10.42 9.95
CA LEU A 206 8.73 10.07 8.59
C LEU A 206 9.68 10.57 7.50
N ILE A 207 10.10 11.84 7.60
CA ILE A 207 10.88 12.53 6.57
C ILE A 207 12.27 11.91 6.41
N GLU A 208 12.98 11.70 7.48
CA GLU A 208 14.33 11.13 7.42
C GLU A 208 14.29 9.66 6.98
N THR A 209 13.27 8.92 7.41
CA THR A 209 13.08 7.52 6.98
C THR A 209 12.85 7.44 5.48
N ILE A 210 12.01 8.31 4.90
CA ILE A 210 11.77 8.38 3.45
C ILE A 210 13.08 8.72 2.71
N ARG A 211 13.80 9.77 3.14
CA ARG A 211 15.04 10.20 2.49
C ARG A 211 16.10 9.11 2.47
N ALA A 212 16.26 8.41 3.59
CA ALA A 212 17.26 7.36 3.74
C ALA A 212 16.94 6.10 2.93
N ASN A 213 15.66 5.81 2.65
CA ASN A 213 15.24 4.51 2.14
C ASN A 213 14.39 4.58 0.85
N VAL A 214 14.35 5.71 0.16
CA VAL A 214 13.47 5.92 -1.00
C VAL A 214 13.58 4.84 -2.07
N ALA A 215 14.77 4.28 -2.29
CA ALA A 215 15.00 3.21 -3.28
C ALA A 215 14.29 1.88 -2.92
N ALA A 216 14.02 1.66 -1.62
CA ALA A 216 13.32 0.48 -1.14
C ALA A 216 11.79 0.69 -1.02
N ILE A 217 11.31 1.93 -1.19
CA ILE A 217 9.89 2.29 -1.09
C ILE A 217 9.24 2.16 -2.47
N GLY A 218 8.38 1.17 -2.63
CA GLY A 218 7.63 0.91 -3.87
C GLY A 218 6.32 1.66 -3.96
N HIS A 219 5.72 2.00 -2.81
CA HIS A 219 4.47 2.74 -2.71
C HIS A 219 4.37 3.49 -1.39
N ILE A 220 3.61 4.58 -1.37
CA ILE A 220 3.37 5.38 -0.16
C ILE A 220 1.86 5.51 0.03
N HIS A 221 1.36 5.16 1.22
CA HIS A 221 -0.01 5.49 1.64
C HIS A 221 -0.02 6.68 2.59
N VAL A 222 -1.12 7.43 2.57
CA VAL A 222 -1.32 8.59 3.43
C VAL A 222 -2.68 8.59 4.10
N ALA A 223 -2.67 8.79 5.41
CA ALA A 223 -3.77 9.21 6.25
C ALA A 223 -3.20 9.95 7.48
N ASP A 224 -4.01 10.79 8.11
CA ASP A 224 -3.57 11.55 9.28
C ASP A 224 -3.82 10.80 10.60
N VAL A 225 -3.08 11.17 11.62
CA VAL A 225 -3.16 10.62 12.99
C VAL A 225 -3.59 11.74 13.93
N PRO A 226 -4.55 11.49 14.83
CA PRO A 226 -5.35 10.28 15.00
C PRO A 226 -6.54 10.18 14.02
N GLY A 227 -7.19 9.01 13.98
CA GLY A 227 -8.48 8.82 13.33
C GLY A 227 -8.43 8.30 11.90
N ARG A 228 -7.25 8.24 11.27
CA ARG A 228 -7.06 7.78 9.88
C ARG A 228 -7.91 8.57 8.88
N HIS A 229 -8.02 9.89 9.10
CA HIS A 229 -8.71 10.81 8.20
C HIS A 229 -7.77 11.41 7.14
N GLU A 230 -8.30 12.30 6.31
CA GLU A 230 -7.53 13.00 5.27
C GLU A 230 -6.36 13.81 5.84
N PRO A 231 -5.27 13.98 5.06
CA PRO A 231 -4.16 14.86 5.38
C PRO A 231 -4.58 16.26 5.81
N GLY A 232 -4.08 16.71 6.97
CA GLY A 232 -4.36 18.03 7.55
C GLY A 232 -5.41 18.03 8.65
N THR A 233 -5.91 16.86 9.06
CA THR A 233 -6.88 16.72 10.16
C THR A 233 -6.26 16.35 11.50
N GLY A 234 -4.97 16.00 11.52
CA GLY A 234 -4.28 15.49 12.69
C GLY A 234 -2.90 16.11 12.92
N GLU A 235 -1.96 15.28 13.38
CA GLU A 235 -0.64 15.75 13.85
C GLU A 235 0.46 15.74 12.78
N ILE A 236 0.24 15.11 11.61
CA ILE A 236 1.27 15.00 10.56
C ILE A 236 1.32 16.30 9.76
N HIS A 237 2.51 16.93 9.69
CA HIS A 237 2.68 18.10 8.84
C HIS A 237 2.89 17.71 7.36
N PHE A 238 1.79 17.39 6.66
CA PHE A 238 1.82 16.87 5.29
C PHE A 238 2.52 17.79 4.28
N GLY A 239 2.45 19.10 4.43
CA GLY A 239 3.20 20.03 3.56
C GLY A 239 4.71 19.78 3.58
N ASN A 240 5.28 19.48 4.74
CA ASN A 240 6.69 19.09 4.87
C ASN A 240 6.96 17.69 4.33
N VAL A 241 6.07 16.74 4.60
CA VAL A 241 6.21 15.35 4.17
C VAL A 241 6.14 15.25 2.64
N PHE A 242 5.15 15.86 1.99
CA PHE A 242 5.03 15.88 0.52
C PHE A 242 6.22 16.56 -0.15
N ARG A 243 6.73 17.65 0.44
CA ARG A 243 7.98 18.25 -0.03
C ARG A 243 9.15 17.27 0.06
N ALA A 244 9.33 16.58 1.18
CA ALA A 244 10.39 15.58 1.35
C ALA A 244 10.27 14.41 0.37
N ILE A 245 9.06 13.92 0.09
CA ILE A 245 8.81 12.89 -0.92
C ILE A 245 9.26 13.38 -2.31
N ARG A 246 8.93 14.61 -2.70
CA ARG A 246 9.39 15.18 -3.98
C ARG A 246 10.91 15.31 -4.04
N GLU A 247 11.52 15.86 -2.99
CA GLU A 247 12.97 16.07 -2.91
C GLU A 247 13.77 14.78 -2.84
N SER A 248 13.21 13.70 -2.29
CA SER A 248 13.85 12.37 -2.25
C SER A 248 14.04 11.73 -3.62
N GLY A 249 13.37 12.25 -4.64
CA GLY A 249 13.38 11.67 -5.99
C GLY A 249 12.42 10.50 -6.19
N TYR A 250 11.50 10.27 -5.26
CA TYR A 250 10.44 9.27 -5.40
C TYR A 250 9.64 9.49 -6.68
N LYS A 251 9.40 8.42 -7.45
CA LYS A 251 8.72 8.46 -8.76
C LYS A 251 7.40 7.69 -8.80
N GLY A 252 7.04 7.05 -7.69
CA GLY A 252 5.80 6.28 -7.59
C GLY A 252 4.59 7.14 -7.25
N TYR A 253 3.48 6.47 -7.08
CA TYR A 253 2.24 7.08 -6.63
C TYR A 253 2.24 7.28 -5.10
N VAL A 254 1.54 8.32 -4.67
CA VAL A 254 1.14 8.54 -3.27
C VAL A 254 -0.36 8.29 -3.18
N GLY A 255 -0.73 7.23 -2.46
CA GLY A 255 -2.10 6.71 -2.38
C GLY A 255 -2.85 7.25 -1.18
N MET A 256 -4.05 7.75 -1.43
CA MET A 256 -4.98 8.18 -0.39
C MET A 256 -5.69 6.98 0.19
N GLU A 257 -5.35 6.58 1.42
CA GLU A 257 -5.99 5.46 2.13
C GLU A 257 -6.50 5.92 3.50
N TYR A 258 -7.59 6.67 3.49
CA TYR A 258 -8.18 7.24 4.70
C TYR A 258 -9.71 7.10 4.72
N ILE A 259 -10.30 7.29 5.89
CA ILE A 259 -11.76 7.43 6.06
C ILE A 259 -12.08 8.91 6.03
N PRO A 260 -12.82 9.39 5.02
CA PRO A 260 -13.16 10.79 4.92
C PRO A 260 -13.93 11.30 6.15
N SER A 261 -13.51 12.43 6.74
CA SER A 261 -14.22 13.05 7.86
C SER A 261 -15.50 13.80 7.41
N LYS A 262 -15.62 14.03 6.10
CA LYS A 262 -16.73 14.71 5.42
C LYS A 262 -16.90 14.15 3.99
N ASP A 263 -17.50 14.90 3.07
CA ASP A 263 -17.63 14.43 1.67
C ASP A 263 -16.28 14.05 1.06
N ALA A 264 -16.17 12.82 0.56
CA ALA A 264 -14.92 12.28 0.03
C ALA A 264 -14.36 13.09 -1.16
N MET A 265 -15.23 13.65 -2.00
CA MET A 265 -14.80 14.46 -3.13
C MET A 265 -14.24 15.80 -2.68
N GLU A 266 -14.75 16.35 -1.57
CA GLU A 266 -14.22 17.56 -0.96
C GLU A 266 -12.83 17.30 -0.36
N THR A 267 -12.69 16.22 0.45
CA THR A 267 -11.41 15.87 1.06
C THR A 267 -10.31 15.61 0.02
N LEU A 268 -10.63 14.89 -1.06
CA LEU A 268 -9.68 14.67 -2.15
C LEU A 268 -9.21 15.98 -2.83
N ARG A 269 -10.11 16.95 -3.02
CA ARG A 269 -9.73 18.27 -3.58
C ARG A 269 -8.84 19.06 -2.62
N GLU A 270 -9.10 18.97 -1.32
CA GLU A 270 -8.27 19.62 -0.30
C GLU A 270 -6.86 19.04 -0.24
N VAL A 271 -6.72 17.72 -0.23
CA VAL A 271 -5.40 17.06 -0.27
C VAL A 271 -4.60 17.50 -1.49
N LYS A 272 -5.22 17.60 -2.67
CA LYS A 272 -4.53 18.08 -3.87
C LYS A 272 -3.95 19.49 -3.74
N ARG A 273 -4.49 20.34 -2.87
CA ARG A 273 -3.94 21.69 -2.63
C ARG A 273 -2.73 21.66 -1.70
N LEU A 274 -2.50 20.57 -0.95
CA LEU A 274 -1.34 20.39 -0.09
C LEU A 274 -0.13 19.86 -0.85
N VAL A 275 -0.34 19.24 -2.01
CA VAL A 275 0.67 18.61 -2.87
C VAL A 275 1.20 19.59 -3.92
#